data_2439467f1d259b0fe6c2ebb32c5126f4
#
_entry.id   2439467f1d259b0fe6c2ebb32c5126f4
#
_cell.length_a   1.000
_cell.length_b   1.000
_cell.length_c   1.000
_cell.angle_alpha   90.00
_cell.angle_beta   90.00
_cell.angle_gamma   90.00
#
_symmetry.space_group_name_H-M   'P 1'
#
loop_
_entity.id
_entity.type
_entity.pdbx_description
1 polymer ?
#
loop_
_entity_poly.entity_id
_entity_poly.type
_entity_poly.pdbx_seq_one_letter_code
_entity_poly.pdbx_strand_id
1 'polypeptide(L)' 'MSFDDACFAILDPYHLEDIDDRFDYNEERLHIIGLSSQRMLFVVTISHDENHYRIISARPADRHEEDRYLRGKS' A
#
# COMPACT_ATOMS: atom_id res chain seq x y z
N MET A 1 14.63 2.52 -3.89
CA MET A 1 13.20 2.80 -4.05
C MET A 1 12.89 4.16 -3.44
N SER A 2 12.22 5.01 -4.15
CA SER A 2 12.00 6.38 -3.71
C SER A 2 10.62 6.56 -3.09
N PHE A 3 10.47 7.65 -2.36
CA PHE A 3 9.18 8.06 -1.82
C PHE A 3 8.15 8.28 -2.94
N ASP A 4 8.60 8.82 -4.07
CA ASP A 4 7.73 9.06 -5.21
C ASP A 4 7.14 7.76 -5.76
N ASP A 5 7.92 6.69 -5.79
CA ASP A 5 7.42 5.38 -6.22
C ASP A 5 6.30 4.89 -5.32
N ALA A 6 6.45 5.06 -4.01
CA ALA A 6 5.41 4.67 -3.07
C ALA A 6 4.13 5.48 -3.31
N CYS A 7 4.26 6.78 -3.59
CA CYS A 7 3.11 7.62 -3.89
C CYS A 7 2.39 7.16 -5.16
N PHE A 8 3.13 6.80 -6.20
CA PHE A 8 2.52 6.30 -7.43
C PHE A 8 1.74 5.01 -7.17
N ALA A 9 2.27 4.13 -6.34
CA ALA A 9 1.57 2.89 -5.99
C ALA A 9 0.25 3.18 -5.26
N ILE A 10 0.25 4.14 -4.36
CA ILE A 10 -0.96 4.53 -3.62
C ILE A 10 -2.00 5.15 -4.56
N LEU A 11 -1.54 5.90 -5.56
CA LEU A 11 -2.42 6.56 -6.52
C LEU A 11 -2.90 5.65 -7.64
N ASP A 12 -2.39 4.44 -7.73
CA ASP A 12 -2.85 3.46 -8.72
C ASP A 12 -4.33 3.18 -8.49
N PRO A 13 -5.20 3.42 -9.49
CA PRO A 13 -6.65 3.21 -9.32
C PRO A 13 -7.03 1.77 -9.02
N TYR A 14 -6.13 0.82 -9.26
CA TYR A 14 -6.39 -0.60 -8.99
C TYR A 14 -5.68 -1.10 -7.73
N HIS A 15 -5.09 -0.21 -6.93
CA HIS A 15 -4.38 -0.65 -5.75
C HIS A 15 -5.32 -1.38 -4.79
N LEU A 16 -4.75 -2.33 -4.04
CA LEU A 16 -5.48 -3.04 -3.00
C LEU A 16 -5.10 -2.45 -1.64
N GLU A 17 -6.08 -2.37 -0.74
CA GLU A 17 -5.86 -1.92 0.62
C GLU A 17 -6.36 -2.98 1.60
N ASP A 18 -5.52 -3.32 2.56
CA ASP A 18 -5.91 -4.17 3.68
C ASP A 18 -5.63 -3.42 4.96
N ILE A 19 -6.57 -3.46 5.89
CA ILE A 19 -6.40 -2.86 7.20
C ILE A 19 -5.65 -3.86 8.09
N ASP A 20 -4.59 -3.39 8.73
CA ASP A 20 -3.88 -4.18 9.72
C ASP A 20 -4.47 -3.86 11.08
N ASP A 21 -5.34 -4.73 11.58
CA ASP A 21 -6.08 -4.51 12.82
C ASP A 21 -5.35 -5.01 14.06
N ARG A 22 -4.08 -5.39 13.93
CA ARG A 22 -3.28 -5.83 15.06
C ARG A 22 -2.84 -4.67 15.95
N PHE A 23 -2.99 -3.43 15.45
CA PHE A 23 -2.59 -2.22 16.17
C PHE A 23 -3.82 -1.41 16.52
N ASP A 24 -3.97 -1.07 17.79
CA ASP A 24 -5.21 -0.56 18.33
C ASP A 24 -5.00 0.71 19.17
N TYR A 25 -4.24 1.68 18.64
CA TYR A 25 -3.91 2.91 19.37
C TYR A 25 -4.35 4.15 18.61
N ASN A 26 -5.60 4.20 18.17
CA ASN A 26 -6.10 5.33 17.39
C ASN A 26 -5.33 5.54 16.09
N GLU A 27 -4.55 4.55 15.66
CA GLU A 27 -3.82 4.58 14.42
C GLU A 27 -4.35 3.47 13.53
N GLU A 28 -4.65 3.81 12.30
CA GLU A 28 -5.06 2.83 11.31
C GLU A 28 -3.86 2.54 10.42
N ARG A 29 -3.44 1.29 10.40
CA ARG A 29 -2.32 0.85 9.57
C ARG A 29 -2.87 0.13 8.35
N LEU A 30 -2.50 0.62 7.17
CA LEU A 30 -2.95 0.07 5.91
C LEU A 30 -1.78 -0.57 5.17
N HIS A 31 -2.05 -1.73 4.59
CA HIS A 31 -1.15 -2.39 3.65
C HIS A 31 -1.70 -2.17 2.25
N ILE A 32 -0.90 -1.56 1.39
CA ILE A 32 -1.31 -1.21 0.04
C ILE A 32 -0.43 -1.92 -0.97
N ILE A 33 -1.06 -2.57 -1.93
CA ILE A 33 -0.35 -3.18 -3.06
C ILE A 33 -0.76 -2.39 -4.30
N GLY A 34 0.20 -1.75 -4.94
CA GLY A 34 -0.07 -0.90 -6.08
C GLY A 34 1.06 -0.92 -7.10
N LEU A 35 0.75 -0.45 -8.29
CA LEU A 35 1.70 -0.41 -9.39
C LEU A 35 2.31 0.99 -9.50
N SER A 36 3.63 1.06 -9.50
CA SER A 36 4.38 2.29 -9.70
C SER A 36 5.25 2.13 -10.93
N SER A 37 4.95 2.87 -11.99
CA SER A 37 5.68 2.78 -13.26
C SER A 37 5.70 1.35 -13.78
N GLN A 38 6.81 0.66 -13.57
CA GLN A 38 7.03 -0.69 -14.08
C GLN A 38 7.13 -1.72 -12.96
N ARG A 39 6.84 -1.32 -11.73
CA ARG A 39 7.09 -2.17 -10.58
C ARG A 39 5.91 -2.17 -9.63
N MET A 40 5.54 -3.35 -9.16
CA MET A 40 4.51 -3.49 -8.16
C MET A 40 5.12 -3.37 -6.78
N LEU A 41 4.53 -2.54 -5.93
CA LEU A 41 5.06 -2.24 -4.62
C LEU A 41 4.08 -2.64 -3.52
N PHE A 42 4.66 -3.03 -2.40
CA PHE A 42 3.93 -3.21 -1.15
C PHE A 42 4.28 -2.03 -0.25
N VAL A 43 3.28 -1.26 0.13
CA VAL A 43 3.45 -0.02 0.89
C VAL A 43 2.65 -0.12 2.18
N VAL A 44 3.27 0.31 3.29
CA VAL A 44 2.58 0.35 4.58
C VAL A 44 2.44 1.81 4.98
N THR A 45 1.21 2.21 5.29
CA THR A 45 0.93 3.57 5.76
C THR A 45 0.28 3.53 7.13
N ILE A 46 0.42 4.62 7.86
CA ILE A 46 -0.28 4.86 9.11
C ILE A 46 -1.15 6.09 8.92
N SER A 47 -2.40 6.00 9.33
CA SER A 47 -3.34 7.11 9.28
C SER A 47 -3.79 7.46 10.69
N HIS A 48 -3.78 8.74 11.01
CA HIS A 48 -4.31 9.26 12.27
C HIS A 48 -5.71 9.84 12.10
N ASP A 49 -6.05 10.24 10.89
CA ASP A 49 -7.37 10.72 10.53
C ASP A 49 -7.56 10.58 9.01
N GLU A 50 -8.71 11.01 8.49
CA GLU A 50 -9.04 10.82 7.08
C GLU A 50 -8.13 11.57 6.11
N ASN A 51 -7.49 12.64 6.58
CA ASN A 51 -6.73 13.52 5.69
C ASN A 51 -5.22 13.39 5.85
N HIS A 52 -4.77 12.67 6.89
CA HIS A 52 -3.35 12.60 7.20
C HIS A 52 -2.90 11.17 7.32
N TYR A 53 -2.02 10.77 6.43
CA TYR A 53 -1.39 9.46 6.51
C TYR A 53 0.10 9.60 6.23
N ARG A 54 0.85 8.64 6.72
CA ARG A 54 2.31 8.62 6.57
C ARG A 54 2.73 7.28 6.00
N ILE A 55 3.61 7.33 5.01
CA ILE A 55 4.22 6.12 4.47
C ILE A 55 5.37 5.72 5.39
N ILE A 56 5.30 4.54 5.97
CA ILE A 56 6.34 4.06 6.89
C ILE A 56 7.24 3.00 6.27
N SER A 57 6.80 2.36 5.20
CA SER A 57 7.57 1.31 4.56
C SER A 57 7.11 1.13 3.12
N ALA A 58 8.05 0.85 2.23
CA ALA A 58 7.73 0.51 0.86
C ALA A 58 8.81 -0.46 0.36
N ARG A 59 8.40 -1.51 -0.32
CA ARG A 59 9.31 -2.50 -0.90
C ARG A 59 8.66 -3.11 -2.14
N PRO A 60 9.45 -3.76 -3.00
CA PRO A 60 8.85 -4.51 -4.10
C PRO A 60 7.90 -5.58 -3.57
N ALA A 61 6.75 -5.73 -4.22
CA ALA A 61 5.80 -6.77 -3.86
C ALA A 61 6.40 -8.15 -4.14
N ASP A 62 6.09 -9.12 -3.28
CA ASP A 62 6.49 -10.49 -3.54
C ASP A 62 5.47 -11.17 -4.44
N ARG A 63 5.73 -12.43 -4.81
CA ARG A 63 4.86 -13.16 -5.72
C ARG A 63 3.44 -13.29 -5.19
N HIS A 64 3.30 -13.53 -3.91
CA HIS A 64 1.98 -13.68 -3.29
C HIS A 64 1.19 -12.37 -3.36
N GLU A 65 1.85 -11.26 -3.11
CA GLU A 65 1.24 -9.94 -3.16
C GLU A 65 0.87 -9.56 -4.60
N GLU A 66 1.75 -9.85 -5.54
CA GLU A 66 1.46 -9.63 -6.96
C GLU A 66 0.22 -10.41 -7.39
N ASP A 67 0.14 -11.65 -6.96
CA ASP A 67 -0.99 -12.51 -7.30
C ASP A 67 -2.30 -11.94 -6.76
N ARG A 68 -2.29 -11.45 -5.53
CA ARG A 68 -3.47 -10.81 -4.93
C ARG A 68 -3.89 -9.58 -5.73
N TYR A 69 -2.94 -8.76 -6.12
CA TYR A 69 -3.22 -7.56 -6.91
C TYR A 69 -3.89 -7.92 -8.24
N LEU A 70 -3.34 -8.90 -8.93
CA LEU A 70 -3.86 -9.31 -10.24
C LEU A 70 -5.27 -9.90 -10.14
N ARG A 71 -5.55 -10.64 -9.07
CA ARG A 71 -6.88 -11.19 -8.84
C ARG A 71 -7.89 -10.12 -8.49
N GLY A 72 -7.48 -9.15 -7.68
CA GLY A 72 -8.36 -8.07 -7.29
C GLY A 72 -8.72 -7.14 -8.43
N LYS A 73 -7.93 -7.16 -9.49
CA LYS A 73 -8.12 -6.29 -10.64
C LYS A 73 -9.23 -6.76 -11.57
N SER A 74 -9.59 -8.00 -11.52
CA SER A 74 -10.57 -8.58 -12.44
C SER A 74 -12.02 -8.14 -12.18
#